data_40adc9e0f710cd8ab22e307e9dd33335
#
_entry.id   40adc9e0f710cd8ab22e307e9dd33335
#
_cell.length_a   1.000
_cell.length_b   1.000
_cell.length_c   1.000
_cell.angle_alpha   90.00
_cell.angle_beta   90.00
_cell.angle_gamma   90.00
#
_symmetry.space_group_name_H-M   'P 1'
#
loop_
_entity.id
_entity.type
_entity.pdbx_description
1 polymer ?
#
loop_
_entity_poly.entity_id
_entity_poly.type
_entity_poly.pdbx_seq_one_letter_code
_entity_poly.pdbx_strand_id
1 'polypeptide(L)'
;SGPFTSEAELRDLVDQAHERGLVESDEHEMIHSVFELGDTLVRELMVPRTDMVWVEKDKSLRQGLSLALRSGYSRIPVIGDGIDNIVGIVYVKDLAKRALDHHEAEQSETIEKHMRPANFVPEIKMADDLLKEMQKNHIHLAVVVDEYGGTAGIITIEDIIEEIVGEIEDEFDDGEEEFTWLTPDKGRAKASLHIEDLADELKIEIEKDEFEDIDSIGGLMAQKLGRVPIAGSTISWHGWAITSERPQGRRRRISSVLVERLVEEIEDAE
;
A
#
# COMPACT_ATOMS: atom_id res chain seq x y z
N SER A 1 33.84 10.33 30.47
CA SER A 1 32.67 9.46 30.72
C SER A 1 31.53 10.35 31.18
N GLY A 2 30.50 10.45 30.34
CA GLY A 2 29.27 11.12 30.69
C GLY A 2 28.39 10.27 31.62
N PRO A 3 27.26 10.78 32.09
CA PRO A 3 26.36 10.08 33.00
C PRO A 3 25.71 8.81 32.39
N PHE A 4 25.82 8.60 31.06
CA PHE A 4 25.28 7.44 30.36
C PHE A 4 26.36 6.81 29.50
N THR A 5 26.53 5.49 29.58
CA THR A 5 27.56 4.72 28.90
C THR A 5 27.04 3.78 27.83
N SER A 6 25.70 3.55 27.78
CA SER A 6 25.08 2.68 26.80
C SER A 6 23.65 3.13 26.43
N GLU A 7 23.16 2.67 25.28
CA GLU A 7 21.78 2.85 24.85
C GLU A 7 20.79 2.19 25.83
N ALA A 8 21.15 1.02 26.39
CA ALA A 8 20.35 0.34 27.38
C ALA A 8 20.09 1.21 28.62
N GLU A 9 21.08 1.96 29.10
CA GLU A 9 20.90 2.89 30.21
C GLU A 9 19.97 4.07 29.86
N LEU A 10 19.95 4.50 28.59
CA LEU A 10 19.00 5.52 28.13
C LEU A 10 17.59 4.97 28.05
N ARG A 11 17.39 3.75 27.58
CA ARG A 11 16.09 3.07 27.57
C ARG A 11 15.55 2.92 29.00
N ASP A 12 16.34 2.41 29.93
CA ASP A 12 15.96 2.29 31.35
C ASP A 12 15.56 3.65 31.97
N LEU A 13 16.23 4.73 31.56
CA LEU A 13 15.87 6.06 32.05
C LEU A 13 14.51 6.53 31.52
N VAL A 14 14.22 6.25 30.25
CA VAL A 14 12.93 6.56 29.62
C VAL A 14 11.83 5.77 30.31
N ASP A 15 12.04 4.48 30.58
CA ASP A 15 11.10 3.61 31.30
C ASP A 15 10.80 4.15 32.71
N GLN A 16 11.85 4.52 33.47
CA GLN A 16 11.69 5.14 34.77
C GLN A 16 10.96 6.50 34.74
N ALA A 17 11.14 7.27 33.68
CA ALA A 17 10.45 8.54 33.51
C ALA A 17 8.96 8.31 33.23
N HIS A 18 8.63 7.29 32.43
CA HIS A 18 7.26 6.87 32.17
C HIS A 18 6.56 6.36 33.45
N GLU A 19 7.20 5.47 34.22
CA GLU A 19 6.68 4.97 35.50
C GLU A 19 6.38 6.10 36.50
N ARG A 20 7.11 7.20 36.45
CA ARG A 20 6.92 8.39 37.29
C ARG A 20 5.91 9.39 36.72
N GLY A 21 5.30 9.10 35.57
CA GLY A 21 4.34 9.99 34.91
C GLY A 21 4.96 11.26 34.35
N LEU A 22 6.27 11.26 34.05
CA LEU A 22 6.98 12.38 33.42
C LEU A 22 6.98 12.30 31.90
N VAL A 23 6.72 11.11 31.35
CA VAL A 23 6.61 10.80 29.93
C VAL A 23 5.28 10.09 29.74
N GLU A 24 4.45 10.53 28.81
CA GLU A 24 3.19 9.89 28.46
C GLU A 24 3.43 8.59 27.70
N SER A 25 2.41 7.71 27.60
CA SER A 25 2.55 6.39 26.94
C SER A 25 2.98 6.53 25.49
N ASP A 26 2.35 7.43 24.75
CA ASP A 26 2.63 7.65 23.32
C ASP A 26 4.05 8.19 23.10
N GLU A 27 4.50 9.10 23.99
CA GLU A 27 5.88 9.62 23.95
C GLU A 27 6.89 8.51 24.27
N HIS A 28 6.57 7.63 25.22
CA HIS A 28 7.40 6.49 25.59
C HIS A 28 7.55 5.52 24.41
N GLU A 29 6.46 5.12 23.77
CA GLU A 29 6.46 4.25 22.59
C GLU A 29 7.27 4.88 21.45
N MET A 30 7.04 6.16 21.15
CA MET A 30 7.75 6.86 20.09
C MET A 30 9.28 6.92 20.34
N ILE A 31 9.71 7.11 21.58
CA ILE A 31 11.15 7.10 21.93
C ILE A 31 11.75 5.70 21.73
N HIS A 32 11.01 4.64 22.09
CA HIS A 32 11.45 3.26 21.86
C HIS A 32 11.56 2.96 20.35
N SER A 33 10.55 3.34 19.55
CA SER A 33 10.59 3.18 18.09
C SER A 33 11.79 3.90 17.44
N VAL A 34 12.19 5.06 17.94
CA VAL A 34 13.42 5.75 17.46
C VAL A 34 14.69 4.91 17.71
N PHE A 35 14.78 4.23 18.85
CA PHE A 35 15.92 3.34 19.12
C PHE A 35 15.89 2.09 18.24
N GLU A 36 14.71 1.50 18.02
CA GLU A 36 14.51 0.31 17.19
C GLU A 36 14.81 0.57 15.72
N LEU A 37 14.45 1.77 15.22
CA LEU A 37 14.71 2.15 13.84
C LEU A 37 16.20 2.06 13.47
N GLY A 38 17.12 2.26 14.44
CA GLY A 38 18.55 2.13 14.23
C GLY A 38 19.02 0.72 13.87
N ASP A 39 18.26 -0.30 14.28
CA ASP A 39 18.53 -1.71 14.03
C ASP A 39 17.64 -2.31 12.92
N THR A 40 16.67 -1.53 12.42
CA THR A 40 15.68 -1.97 11.42
C THR A 40 16.24 -1.88 10.00
N LEU A 41 16.07 -2.95 9.22
CA LEU A 41 16.48 -2.98 7.82
C LEU A 41 15.40 -2.46 6.89
N VAL A 42 15.79 -1.87 5.76
CA VAL A 42 14.87 -1.38 4.72
C VAL A 42 13.87 -2.45 4.28
N ARG A 43 14.29 -3.72 4.15
CA ARG A 43 13.41 -4.83 3.77
C ARG A 43 12.25 -5.08 4.74
N GLU A 44 12.38 -4.66 5.98
CA GLU A 44 11.35 -4.85 7.01
C GLU A 44 10.22 -3.82 6.89
N LEU A 45 10.55 -2.64 6.33
CA LEU A 45 9.62 -1.50 6.17
C LEU A 45 9.14 -1.29 4.73
N MET A 46 9.78 -1.90 3.74
CA MET A 46 9.43 -1.70 2.33
C MET A 46 8.06 -2.27 1.99
N VAL A 47 7.43 -1.69 0.99
CA VAL A 47 6.32 -2.33 0.27
C VAL A 47 6.94 -3.39 -0.65
N PRO A 48 6.67 -4.69 -0.44
CA PRO A 48 7.26 -5.75 -1.24
C PRO A 48 6.78 -5.67 -2.70
N ARG A 49 7.57 -6.22 -3.63
CA ARG A 49 7.30 -6.17 -5.07
C ARG A 49 5.93 -6.69 -5.48
N THR A 50 5.41 -7.67 -4.74
CA THR A 50 4.08 -8.25 -4.95
C THR A 50 2.95 -7.28 -4.68
N ASP A 51 3.19 -6.29 -3.82
CA ASP A 51 2.22 -5.31 -3.36
C ASP A 51 2.40 -3.93 -4.04
N MET A 52 3.37 -3.82 -4.95
CA MET A 52 3.63 -2.57 -5.65
C MET A 52 2.55 -2.24 -6.68
N VAL A 53 2.13 -0.98 -6.70
CA VAL A 53 1.40 -0.39 -7.83
C VAL A 53 2.41 0.28 -8.76
N TRP A 54 2.38 -0.07 -10.03
CA TRP A 54 3.31 0.37 -11.06
C TRP A 54 2.60 0.66 -12.39
N VAL A 55 3.28 1.33 -13.30
CA VAL A 55 2.78 1.62 -14.64
C VAL A 55 3.85 1.28 -15.69
N GLU A 56 3.45 0.73 -16.83
CA GLU A 56 4.37 0.50 -17.96
C GLU A 56 4.74 1.83 -18.64
N LYS A 57 5.98 1.92 -19.11
CA LYS A 57 6.55 3.13 -19.76
C LYS A 57 5.80 3.59 -21.02
N ASP A 58 5.18 2.66 -21.73
CA ASP A 58 4.48 2.88 -22.99
C ASP A 58 3.00 3.31 -22.82
N LYS A 59 2.47 3.22 -21.60
CA LYS A 59 1.11 3.71 -21.32
C LYS A 59 0.98 5.20 -21.57
N SER A 60 -0.22 5.63 -21.95
CA SER A 60 -0.50 7.05 -22.15
C SER A 60 -0.49 7.83 -20.82
N LEU A 61 -0.24 9.12 -20.89
CA LEU A 61 -0.31 10.03 -19.75
C LEU A 61 -1.66 9.94 -19.05
N ARG A 62 -2.77 9.82 -19.79
CA ARG A 62 -4.13 9.63 -19.25
C ARG A 62 -4.25 8.35 -18.44
N GLN A 63 -3.68 7.23 -18.90
CA GLN A 63 -3.71 5.96 -18.18
C GLN A 63 -2.92 6.05 -16.87
N GLY A 64 -1.73 6.67 -16.90
CA GLY A 64 -0.93 6.91 -15.69
C GLY A 64 -1.63 7.81 -14.68
N LEU A 65 -2.27 8.89 -15.16
CA LEU A 65 -3.03 9.79 -14.30
C LEU A 65 -4.26 9.10 -13.68
N SER A 66 -4.98 8.32 -14.48
CA SER A 66 -6.12 7.52 -13.99
C SER A 66 -5.68 6.51 -12.92
N LEU A 67 -4.56 5.81 -13.14
CA LEU A 67 -3.99 4.88 -12.15
C LEU A 67 -3.65 5.61 -10.86
N ALA A 68 -2.96 6.75 -10.94
CA ALA A 68 -2.57 7.56 -9.80
C ALA A 68 -3.76 8.05 -8.98
N LEU A 69 -4.80 8.57 -9.65
CA LEU A 69 -6.02 9.05 -8.98
C LEU A 69 -6.80 7.92 -8.31
N ARG A 70 -6.83 6.73 -8.92
CA ARG A 70 -7.52 5.56 -8.35
C ARG A 70 -6.75 4.95 -7.19
N SER A 71 -5.41 4.83 -7.31
CA SER A 71 -4.56 4.28 -6.26
C SER A 71 -4.29 5.26 -5.12
N GLY A 72 -4.49 6.57 -5.34
CA GLY A 72 -4.17 7.61 -4.39
C GLY A 72 -2.66 7.88 -4.22
N TYR A 73 -1.80 7.21 -5.01
CA TYR A 73 -0.35 7.40 -4.91
C TYR A 73 0.11 8.66 -5.63
N SER A 74 0.94 9.45 -4.97
CA SER A 74 1.55 10.66 -5.54
C SER A 74 2.73 10.35 -6.45
N ARG A 75 3.35 9.16 -6.29
CA ARG A 75 4.52 8.68 -7.03
C ARG A 75 4.33 7.23 -7.37
N ILE A 76 4.55 6.87 -8.64
CA ILE A 76 4.34 5.50 -9.13
C ILE A 76 5.60 5.06 -9.89
N PRO A 77 6.18 3.90 -9.54
CA PRO A 77 7.25 3.29 -10.31
C PRO A 77 6.83 3.00 -11.75
N VAL A 78 7.75 3.24 -12.68
CA VAL A 78 7.59 2.94 -14.10
C VAL A 78 8.42 1.72 -14.44
N ILE A 79 7.78 0.70 -15.00
CA ILE A 79 8.45 -0.52 -15.44
C ILE A 79 8.73 -0.49 -16.95
N GLY A 80 9.84 -1.13 -17.34
CA GLY A 80 10.19 -1.44 -18.71
C GLY A 80 9.58 -2.77 -19.16
N ASP A 81 10.42 -3.78 -19.27
CA ASP A 81 10.04 -5.10 -19.78
C ASP A 81 9.46 -6.02 -18.69
N GLY A 82 9.41 -5.57 -17.46
CA GLY A 82 8.87 -6.31 -16.31
C GLY A 82 9.12 -5.59 -14.98
N ILE A 83 8.59 -6.15 -13.91
CA ILE A 83 8.65 -5.56 -12.56
C ILE A 83 10.09 -5.47 -12.01
N ASP A 84 11.01 -6.32 -12.49
CA ASP A 84 12.43 -6.26 -12.13
C ASP A 84 13.19 -5.16 -12.88
N ASN A 85 12.56 -4.54 -13.87
CA ASN A 85 13.16 -3.47 -14.67
C ASN A 85 12.43 -2.14 -14.40
N ILE A 86 12.69 -1.53 -13.25
CA ILE A 86 12.19 -0.19 -12.94
C ILE A 86 13.05 0.83 -13.70
N VAL A 87 12.44 1.58 -14.62
CA VAL A 87 13.11 2.55 -15.49
C VAL A 87 12.98 3.99 -15.01
N GLY A 88 12.07 4.26 -14.07
CA GLY A 88 11.87 5.59 -13.52
C GLY A 88 10.69 5.66 -12.55
N ILE A 89 10.35 6.87 -12.14
CA ILE A 89 9.22 7.18 -11.27
C ILE A 89 8.43 8.33 -11.88
N VAL A 90 7.11 8.20 -12.00
CA VAL A 90 6.23 9.31 -12.36
C VAL A 90 5.63 9.97 -11.15
N TYR A 91 5.49 11.26 -11.22
CA TYR A 91 4.86 12.10 -10.20
C TYR A 91 3.51 12.57 -10.72
N VAL A 92 2.44 12.31 -9.98
CA VAL A 92 1.07 12.70 -10.35
C VAL A 92 0.97 14.17 -10.67
N LYS A 93 1.64 15.02 -9.88
CA LYS A 93 1.64 16.48 -10.10
C LYS A 93 2.22 16.89 -11.46
N ASP A 94 3.24 16.15 -11.94
CA ASP A 94 3.88 16.45 -13.23
C ASP A 94 2.96 16.01 -14.37
N LEU A 95 2.33 14.83 -14.25
CA LEU A 95 1.34 14.34 -15.21
C LEU A 95 0.11 15.27 -15.27
N ALA A 96 -0.43 15.66 -14.10
CA ALA A 96 -1.58 16.55 -14.02
C ALA A 96 -1.27 17.93 -14.63
N LYS A 97 -0.11 18.50 -14.33
CA LYS A 97 0.33 19.77 -14.92
C LYS A 97 0.40 19.65 -16.44
N ARG A 98 1.00 18.57 -16.95
CA ARG A 98 1.13 18.36 -18.41
C ARG A 98 -0.23 18.23 -19.09
N ALA A 99 -1.16 17.49 -18.48
CA ALA A 99 -2.51 17.32 -19.00
C ALA A 99 -3.29 18.64 -19.03
N LEU A 100 -3.15 19.48 -17.99
CA LEU A 100 -3.80 20.80 -17.94
C LEU A 100 -3.22 21.79 -18.97
N ASP A 101 -1.90 21.80 -19.13
CA ASP A 101 -1.23 22.71 -20.05
C ASP A 101 -1.46 22.30 -21.53
N HIS A 102 -1.67 21.01 -21.80
CA HIS A 102 -1.80 20.45 -23.16
C HIS A 102 -2.77 19.26 -23.16
N HIS A 103 -4.05 19.49 -23.41
CA HIS A 103 -5.09 18.44 -23.42
C HIS A 103 -4.82 17.30 -24.41
N GLU A 104 -4.19 17.59 -25.55
CA GLU A 104 -3.83 16.55 -26.52
C GLU A 104 -2.73 15.59 -26.01
N ALA A 105 -1.91 16.04 -25.04
CA ALA A 105 -0.84 15.23 -24.47
C ALA A 105 -1.36 14.00 -23.73
N GLU A 106 -2.57 14.07 -23.16
CA GLU A 106 -3.16 12.96 -22.41
C GLU A 106 -3.21 11.64 -23.20
N GLN A 107 -3.45 11.70 -24.49
CA GLN A 107 -3.57 10.53 -25.36
C GLN A 107 -2.34 10.31 -26.24
N SER A 108 -1.61 11.38 -26.58
CA SER A 108 -0.50 11.34 -27.55
C SER A 108 0.88 11.13 -26.90
N GLU A 109 1.02 11.40 -25.60
CA GLU A 109 2.29 11.25 -24.90
C GLU A 109 2.30 10.02 -23.99
N THR A 110 3.46 9.36 -23.90
CA THR A 110 3.67 8.19 -23.05
C THR A 110 4.28 8.59 -21.71
N ILE A 111 4.12 7.73 -20.71
CA ILE A 111 4.69 7.86 -19.36
C ILE A 111 6.20 8.05 -19.40
N GLU A 112 6.90 7.35 -20.33
CA GLU A 112 8.36 7.43 -20.47
C GLU A 112 8.88 8.87 -20.62
N LYS A 113 8.12 9.74 -21.30
CA LYS A 113 8.51 11.15 -21.51
C LYS A 113 8.43 12.01 -20.25
N HIS A 114 7.73 11.54 -19.21
CA HIS A 114 7.41 12.32 -18.00
C HIS A 114 7.95 11.69 -16.72
N MET A 115 8.63 10.54 -16.82
CA MET A 115 9.25 9.90 -15.66
C MET A 115 10.54 10.62 -15.27
N ARG A 116 10.85 10.55 -13.98
CA ARG A 116 12.12 10.98 -13.41
C ARG A 116 12.99 9.75 -13.12
N PRO A 117 14.33 9.90 -13.03
CA PRO A 117 15.20 8.82 -12.61
C PRO A 117 14.77 8.22 -11.26
N ALA A 118 14.84 6.90 -11.14
CA ALA A 118 14.61 6.20 -9.87
C ALA A 118 15.88 6.22 -9.03
N ASN A 119 15.70 6.27 -7.70
CA ASN A 119 16.78 6.06 -6.74
C ASN A 119 16.71 4.62 -6.25
N PHE A 120 17.84 3.92 -6.24
CA PHE A 120 17.93 2.52 -5.87
C PHE A 120 18.69 2.39 -4.55
N VAL A 121 18.20 1.53 -3.66
CA VAL A 121 18.81 1.26 -2.35
C VAL A 121 18.82 -0.25 -2.10
N PRO A 122 19.88 -0.80 -1.47
CA PRO A 122 19.89 -2.22 -1.13
C PRO A 122 18.95 -2.51 0.04
N GLU A 123 18.30 -3.68 0.00
CA GLU A 123 17.34 -4.11 1.02
C GLU A 123 17.95 -4.30 2.42
N ILE A 124 19.26 -4.54 2.49
CA ILE A 124 20.02 -4.73 3.74
C ILE A 124 20.49 -3.41 4.38
N LYS A 125 20.16 -2.25 3.79
CA LYS A 125 20.52 -0.94 4.36
C LYS A 125 19.71 -0.69 5.63
N MET A 126 20.32 0.00 6.61
CA MET A 126 19.61 0.44 7.81
C MET A 126 18.61 1.55 7.48
N ALA A 127 17.42 1.47 8.07
CA ALA A 127 16.32 2.38 7.78
C ALA A 127 16.63 3.81 8.24
N ASP A 128 17.30 3.99 9.37
CA ASP A 128 17.71 5.30 9.89
C ASP A 128 18.73 6.00 8.98
N ASP A 129 19.66 5.25 8.40
CA ASP A 129 20.63 5.78 7.44
C ASP A 129 19.97 6.14 6.12
N LEU A 130 18.99 5.33 5.68
CA LEU A 130 18.21 5.65 4.51
C LEU A 130 17.37 6.91 4.72
N LEU A 131 16.74 7.07 5.88
CA LEU A 131 15.97 8.27 6.22
C LEU A 131 16.80 9.54 6.12
N LYS A 132 18.01 9.52 6.70
CA LYS A 132 18.97 10.64 6.62
C LYS A 132 19.37 10.97 5.17
N GLU A 133 19.60 9.95 4.36
CA GLU A 133 19.96 10.10 2.95
C GLU A 133 18.79 10.67 2.13
N MET A 134 17.58 10.14 2.33
CA MET A 134 16.36 10.61 1.65
C MET A 134 16.05 12.06 1.98
N GLN A 135 16.18 12.46 3.26
CA GLN A 135 15.99 13.85 3.69
C GLN A 135 17.02 14.78 3.04
N LYS A 136 18.30 14.42 3.08
CA LYS A 136 19.42 15.20 2.53
C LYS A 136 19.27 15.42 1.02
N ASN A 137 18.82 14.40 0.29
CA ASN A 137 18.76 14.41 -1.16
C ASN A 137 17.35 14.75 -1.70
N HIS A 138 16.38 15.05 -0.82
CA HIS A 138 14.98 15.31 -1.16
C HIS A 138 14.33 14.16 -1.95
N ILE A 139 14.69 12.91 -1.61
CA ILE A 139 14.12 11.70 -2.16
C ILE A 139 12.92 11.30 -1.30
N HIS A 140 11.78 11.06 -1.90
CA HIS A 140 10.57 10.65 -1.19
C HIS A 140 10.17 9.20 -1.47
N LEU A 141 10.73 8.57 -2.50
CA LEU A 141 10.52 7.19 -2.86
C LEU A 141 11.81 6.62 -3.41
N ALA A 142 12.22 5.45 -2.92
CA ALA A 142 13.34 4.68 -3.43
C ALA A 142 12.88 3.28 -3.85
N VAL A 143 13.52 2.73 -4.87
CA VAL A 143 13.36 1.35 -5.29
C VAL A 143 14.34 0.50 -4.50
N VAL A 144 13.84 -0.53 -3.86
CA VAL A 144 14.65 -1.46 -3.07
C VAL A 144 15.08 -2.62 -3.96
N VAL A 145 16.38 -2.93 -3.93
CA VAL A 145 16.96 -3.99 -4.74
C VAL A 145 17.55 -5.09 -3.85
N ASP A 146 17.40 -6.32 -4.31
CA ASP A 146 17.98 -7.51 -3.70
C ASP A 146 19.48 -7.67 -4.06
N GLU A 147 20.13 -8.73 -3.55
CA GLU A 147 21.53 -9.05 -3.80
C GLU A 147 21.84 -9.46 -5.24
N TYR A 148 20.81 -9.78 -6.04
CA TYR A 148 20.94 -10.14 -7.45
C TYR A 148 20.66 -8.97 -8.39
N GLY A 149 20.28 -7.80 -7.83
CA GLY A 149 19.91 -6.60 -8.59
C GLY A 149 18.48 -6.60 -9.07
N GLY A 150 17.65 -7.53 -8.63
CA GLY A 150 16.20 -7.55 -8.87
C GLY A 150 15.47 -6.56 -7.97
N THR A 151 14.26 -6.19 -8.36
CA THR A 151 13.40 -5.33 -7.55
C THR A 151 12.82 -6.14 -6.39
N ALA A 152 13.22 -5.83 -5.15
CA ALA A 152 12.65 -6.39 -3.93
C ALA A 152 11.34 -5.66 -3.53
N GLY A 153 11.29 -4.34 -3.74
CA GLY A 153 10.15 -3.52 -3.38
C GLY A 153 10.39 -2.03 -3.60
N ILE A 154 9.60 -1.22 -2.92
CA ILE A 154 9.78 0.24 -2.81
C ILE A 154 9.66 0.66 -1.35
N ILE A 155 10.27 1.78 -1.03
CA ILE A 155 10.16 2.40 0.29
C ILE A 155 10.01 3.91 0.15
N THR A 156 9.17 4.51 0.99
CA THR A 156 8.97 5.96 1.05
C THR A 156 9.47 6.52 2.37
N ILE A 157 9.69 7.84 2.44
CA ILE A 157 9.97 8.52 3.72
C ILE A 157 8.83 8.30 4.69
N GLU A 158 7.61 8.30 4.17
CA GLU A 158 6.39 8.13 4.94
C GLU A 158 6.37 6.77 5.65
N ASP A 159 6.82 5.68 5.00
CA ASP A 159 6.90 4.33 5.60
C ASP A 159 7.88 4.29 6.78
N ILE A 160 9.04 4.97 6.64
CA ILE A 160 10.05 5.01 7.71
C ILE A 160 9.58 5.88 8.89
N ILE A 161 8.88 6.98 8.63
CA ILE A 161 8.36 7.85 9.69
C ILE A 161 7.21 7.17 10.44
N GLU A 162 6.38 6.38 9.76
CA GLU A 162 5.30 5.61 10.37
C GLU A 162 5.84 4.64 11.43
N GLU A 163 7.03 4.04 11.24
CA GLU A 163 7.69 3.20 12.24
C GLU A 163 8.00 3.94 13.54
N ILE A 164 8.29 5.23 13.46
CA ILE A 164 8.58 6.06 14.64
C ILE A 164 7.30 6.53 15.33
N VAL A 165 6.33 7.02 14.54
CA VAL A 165 5.13 7.71 15.05
C VAL A 165 4.02 6.72 15.38
N GLY A 166 4.13 5.48 14.88
CA GLY A 166 3.04 4.50 14.93
C GLY A 166 1.96 4.80 13.90
N GLU A 167 0.99 3.90 13.83
CA GLU A 167 -0.22 4.16 13.04
C GLU A 167 -0.98 5.31 13.68
N ILE A 168 -1.18 6.37 12.92
CA ILE A 168 -2.15 7.40 13.32
C ILE A 168 -3.51 6.78 13.02
N GLU A 169 -4.09 6.14 14.04
CA GLU A 169 -5.46 5.65 13.97
C GLU A 169 -6.38 6.82 13.60
N ASP A 170 -7.17 6.62 12.54
CA ASP A 170 -8.27 7.54 12.25
C ASP A 170 -9.34 7.28 13.30
N GLU A 171 -9.94 8.32 13.87
CA GLU A 171 -11.00 8.25 14.90
C GLU A 171 -12.22 7.39 14.48
N PHE A 172 -12.19 6.83 13.26
CA PHE A 172 -13.24 6.02 12.65
C PHE A 172 -12.92 4.52 12.52
N ASP A 173 -11.70 4.06 12.91
CA ASP A 173 -11.30 2.65 12.75
C ASP A 173 -11.77 1.74 13.89
N ASP A 174 -12.18 2.30 15.02
CA ASP A 174 -12.69 1.56 16.18
C ASP A 174 -14.16 1.20 15.99
N GLY A 175 -14.44 -0.03 15.55
CA GLY A 175 -15.75 -0.66 15.67
C GLY A 175 -16.48 -1.02 14.38
N GLU A 176 -15.86 -0.95 13.21
CA GLU A 176 -16.47 -1.48 11.99
C GLU A 176 -16.56 -3.01 12.07
N GLU A 177 -17.79 -3.54 11.92
CA GLU A 177 -18.06 -4.98 11.78
C GLU A 177 -17.28 -5.51 10.56
N GLU A 178 -16.78 -6.75 10.66
CA GLU A 178 -16.02 -7.37 9.56
C GLU A 178 -16.85 -7.51 8.29
N PHE A 179 -18.18 -7.68 8.45
CA PHE A 179 -19.15 -7.68 7.36
C PHE A 179 -20.45 -6.99 7.81
N THR A 180 -21.00 -6.14 6.95
CA THR A 180 -22.28 -5.44 7.20
C THR A 180 -23.17 -5.47 5.95
N TRP A 181 -24.40 -5.95 6.08
CA TRP A 181 -25.40 -5.86 5.03
C TRP A 181 -25.93 -4.42 4.87
N LEU A 182 -25.78 -3.84 3.68
CA LEU A 182 -26.34 -2.53 3.32
C LEU A 182 -27.73 -2.66 2.74
N THR A 183 -27.95 -3.69 1.94
CA THR A 183 -29.26 -4.09 1.38
C THR A 183 -29.29 -5.62 1.28
N PRO A 184 -30.43 -6.27 0.95
CA PRO A 184 -30.46 -7.73 0.80
C PRO A 184 -29.51 -8.32 -0.24
N ASP A 185 -29.10 -7.52 -1.23
CA ASP A 185 -28.20 -7.94 -2.33
C ASP A 185 -26.86 -7.18 -2.35
N LYS A 186 -26.56 -6.44 -1.28
CA LYS A 186 -25.34 -5.63 -1.19
C LYS A 186 -24.81 -5.56 0.23
N GLY A 187 -23.56 -5.94 0.41
CA GLY A 187 -22.84 -5.87 1.69
C GLY A 187 -21.53 -5.09 1.56
N ARG A 188 -20.99 -4.70 2.70
CA ARG A 188 -19.62 -4.18 2.84
C ARG A 188 -18.83 -5.12 3.73
N ALA A 189 -17.61 -5.45 3.33
CA ALA A 189 -16.71 -6.30 4.10
C ALA A 189 -15.34 -5.65 4.25
N LYS A 190 -14.62 -5.97 5.33
CA LYS A 190 -13.18 -5.68 5.41
C LYS A 190 -12.44 -6.51 4.36
N ALA A 191 -11.44 -5.93 3.72
CA ALA A 191 -10.62 -6.67 2.74
C ALA A 191 -9.78 -7.80 3.41
N SER A 192 -9.56 -7.72 4.72
CA SER A 192 -8.92 -8.73 5.56
C SER A 192 -9.84 -9.87 5.98
N LEU A 193 -11.17 -9.75 5.79
CA LEU A 193 -12.12 -10.82 6.13
C LEU A 193 -11.74 -12.12 5.43
N HIS A 194 -11.80 -13.24 6.16
CA HIS A 194 -11.55 -14.56 5.60
C HIS A 194 -12.58 -14.91 4.51
N ILE A 195 -12.12 -15.60 3.47
CA ILE A 195 -12.97 -16.00 2.34
C ILE A 195 -14.08 -16.94 2.82
N GLU A 196 -13.79 -17.84 3.76
CA GLU A 196 -14.78 -18.77 4.34
C GLU A 196 -15.90 -18.00 5.06
N ASP A 197 -15.54 -16.97 5.83
CA ASP A 197 -16.53 -16.13 6.54
C ASP A 197 -17.41 -15.34 5.56
N LEU A 198 -16.80 -14.82 4.47
CA LEU A 198 -17.57 -14.19 3.40
C LEU A 198 -18.51 -15.18 2.72
N ALA A 199 -18.05 -16.41 2.44
CA ALA A 199 -18.88 -17.44 1.83
C ALA A 199 -20.09 -17.81 2.71
N ASP A 200 -19.88 -17.91 4.02
CA ASP A 200 -20.95 -18.17 4.99
C ASP A 200 -21.98 -17.02 5.01
N GLU A 201 -21.54 -15.77 5.02
CA GLU A 201 -22.41 -14.59 4.96
C GLU A 201 -23.24 -14.54 3.65
N LEU A 202 -22.61 -14.89 2.53
CA LEU A 202 -23.24 -14.91 1.21
C LEU A 202 -24.01 -16.22 0.92
N LYS A 203 -23.91 -17.23 1.81
CA LYS A 203 -24.50 -18.57 1.66
C LYS A 203 -24.02 -19.27 0.38
N ILE A 204 -22.71 -19.19 0.15
CA ILE A 204 -22.00 -19.84 -0.97
C ILE A 204 -21.32 -21.09 -0.45
N GLU A 205 -21.51 -22.22 -1.16
CA GLU A 205 -20.69 -23.41 -0.93
C GLU A 205 -19.38 -23.28 -1.70
N ILE A 206 -18.24 -23.34 -0.98
CA ILE A 206 -16.89 -23.30 -1.57
C ILE A 206 -16.20 -24.66 -1.37
N GLU A 207 -15.44 -25.09 -2.36
CA GLU A 207 -14.61 -26.29 -2.26
C GLU A 207 -13.30 -25.94 -1.55
N LYS A 208 -12.87 -26.77 -0.58
CA LYS A 208 -11.65 -26.50 0.24
C LYS A 208 -10.37 -26.37 -0.56
N ASP A 209 -10.31 -26.95 -1.76
CA ASP A 209 -9.13 -26.91 -2.63
C ASP A 209 -9.09 -25.66 -3.53
N GLU A 210 -10.13 -24.82 -3.51
CA GLU A 210 -10.22 -23.64 -4.39
C GLU A 210 -9.28 -22.49 -3.96
N PHE A 211 -8.79 -22.52 -2.68
CA PHE A 211 -8.06 -21.39 -2.08
C PHE A 211 -6.84 -21.82 -1.26
N GLU A 212 -6.05 -22.81 -1.73
CA GLU A 212 -4.92 -23.41 -0.97
C GLU A 212 -3.89 -22.41 -0.42
N ASP A 213 -3.83 -21.16 -0.95
CA ASP A 213 -2.86 -20.13 -0.54
C ASP A 213 -3.49 -18.76 -0.29
N ILE A 214 -4.82 -18.66 -0.14
CA ILE A 214 -5.51 -17.37 -0.02
C ILE A 214 -6.49 -17.39 1.13
N ASP A 215 -6.22 -16.57 2.15
CA ASP A 215 -7.04 -16.52 3.35
C ASP A 215 -8.06 -15.36 3.32
N SER A 216 -7.80 -14.27 2.57
CA SER A 216 -8.58 -13.03 2.65
C SER A 216 -9.20 -12.60 1.31
N ILE A 217 -10.26 -11.79 1.40
CA ILE A 217 -10.92 -11.17 0.22
C ILE A 217 -9.91 -10.35 -0.59
N GLY A 218 -9.05 -9.59 0.06
CA GLY A 218 -8.00 -8.81 -0.61
C GLY A 218 -7.03 -9.70 -1.39
N GLY A 219 -6.65 -10.86 -0.83
CA GLY A 219 -5.85 -11.88 -1.49
C GLY A 219 -6.55 -12.48 -2.71
N LEU A 220 -7.84 -12.85 -2.58
CA LEU A 220 -8.66 -13.34 -3.68
C LEU A 220 -8.74 -12.33 -4.83
N MET A 221 -8.93 -11.05 -4.50
CA MET A 221 -8.95 -9.99 -5.52
C MET A 221 -7.60 -9.87 -6.23
N ALA A 222 -6.49 -9.90 -5.47
CA ALA A 222 -5.14 -9.80 -6.03
C ALA A 222 -4.85 -10.97 -6.98
N GLN A 223 -5.19 -12.20 -6.59
CA GLN A 223 -5.02 -13.39 -7.43
C GLN A 223 -5.82 -13.29 -8.73
N LYS A 224 -7.14 -13.00 -8.63
CA LYS A 224 -8.02 -12.92 -9.83
C LYS A 224 -7.66 -11.76 -10.76
N LEU A 225 -7.11 -10.67 -10.23
CA LEU A 225 -6.68 -9.51 -11.03
C LEU A 225 -5.25 -9.68 -11.57
N GLY A 226 -4.44 -10.59 -11.02
CA GLY A 226 -3.02 -10.73 -11.31
C GLY A 226 -2.19 -9.50 -10.89
N ARG A 227 -2.71 -8.67 -10.01
CA ARG A 227 -2.10 -7.43 -9.51
C ARG A 227 -2.78 -6.96 -8.23
N VAL A 228 -2.11 -6.07 -7.50
CA VAL A 228 -2.68 -5.43 -6.31
C VAL A 228 -3.99 -4.71 -6.66
N PRO A 229 -5.09 -5.00 -5.95
CA PRO A 229 -6.34 -4.29 -6.15
C PRO A 229 -6.20 -2.82 -5.71
N ILE A 230 -6.74 -1.92 -6.51
CA ILE A 230 -6.85 -0.47 -6.22
C ILE A 230 -8.31 -0.07 -6.19
N ALA A 231 -8.62 1.11 -5.66
CA ALA A 231 -9.98 1.60 -5.59
C ALA A 231 -10.75 1.44 -6.91
N GLY A 232 -11.93 0.84 -6.85
CA GLY A 232 -12.77 0.53 -8.00
C GLY A 232 -12.30 -0.69 -8.82
N SER A 233 -11.33 -1.49 -8.34
CA SER A 233 -11.06 -2.81 -8.91
C SER A 233 -12.23 -3.73 -8.59
N THR A 234 -12.71 -4.47 -9.60
CA THR A 234 -13.85 -5.38 -9.44
C THR A 234 -13.48 -6.76 -9.94
N ILE A 235 -13.92 -7.77 -9.20
CA ILE A 235 -13.88 -9.18 -9.61
C ILE A 235 -15.28 -9.77 -9.53
N SER A 236 -15.52 -10.85 -10.29
CA SER A 236 -16.72 -11.67 -10.14
C SER A 236 -16.37 -12.95 -9.38
N TRP A 237 -17.20 -13.31 -8.39
CA TRP A 237 -17.01 -14.50 -7.57
C TRP A 237 -18.37 -15.09 -7.18
N HIS A 238 -18.66 -16.32 -7.59
CA HIS A 238 -19.88 -17.07 -7.29
C HIS A 238 -21.19 -16.26 -7.44
N GLY A 239 -21.32 -15.48 -8.52
CA GLY A 239 -22.53 -14.66 -8.78
C GLY A 239 -22.54 -13.33 -8.03
N TRP A 240 -21.44 -12.95 -7.40
CA TRP A 240 -21.28 -11.66 -6.74
C TRP A 240 -20.15 -10.85 -7.39
N ALA A 241 -20.34 -9.55 -7.49
CA ALA A 241 -19.30 -8.58 -7.82
C ALA A 241 -18.66 -8.10 -6.52
N ILE A 242 -17.34 -8.22 -6.41
CA ILE A 242 -16.55 -7.71 -5.28
C ILE A 242 -15.74 -6.52 -5.80
N THR A 243 -16.05 -5.32 -5.29
CA THR A 243 -15.45 -4.06 -5.73
C THR A 243 -14.70 -3.41 -4.58
N SER A 244 -13.41 -3.15 -4.75
CA SER A 244 -12.60 -2.45 -3.76
C SER A 244 -13.04 -1.00 -3.60
N GLU A 245 -13.23 -0.55 -2.37
CA GLU A 245 -13.51 0.83 -2.03
C GLU A 245 -12.21 1.66 -1.94
N ARG A 246 -12.32 2.97 -1.78
CA ARG A 246 -11.16 3.81 -1.55
C ARG A 246 -10.59 3.52 -0.16
N PRO A 247 -9.26 3.39 -0.01
CA PRO A 247 -8.64 3.28 1.30
C PRO A 247 -9.04 4.47 2.16
N GLN A 248 -9.43 4.20 3.39
CA GLN A 248 -9.58 5.22 4.42
C GLN A 248 -8.23 5.31 5.16
N GLY A 249 -7.83 6.50 5.58
CA GLY A 249 -6.56 6.72 6.27
C GLY A 249 -5.32 6.74 5.38
N ARG A 250 -4.14 6.64 6.01
CA ARG A 250 -2.83 6.72 5.32
C ARG A 250 -2.39 5.41 4.69
N ARG A 251 -2.86 4.27 5.17
CA ARG A 251 -2.62 2.97 4.55
C ARG A 251 -3.36 2.91 3.23
N ARG A 252 -2.61 2.90 2.14
CA ARG A 252 -3.13 2.90 0.76
C ARG A 252 -3.51 1.50 0.26
N ARG A 253 -3.48 0.49 1.13
CA ARG A 253 -4.09 -0.82 0.85
C ARG A 253 -5.60 -0.68 0.96
N ILE A 254 -6.32 -1.44 0.13
CA ILE A 254 -7.77 -1.51 0.28
C ILE A 254 -8.10 -2.04 1.67
N SER A 255 -8.89 -1.29 2.42
CA SER A 255 -9.38 -1.69 3.75
C SER A 255 -10.75 -2.34 3.66
N SER A 256 -11.58 -1.91 2.72
CA SER A 256 -12.95 -2.39 2.53
C SER A 256 -13.29 -2.71 1.08
N VAL A 257 -14.24 -3.59 0.91
CA VAL A 257 -14.82 -3.99 -0.37
C VAL A 257 -16.34 -3.93 -0.31
N LEU A 258 -16.93 -3.60 -1.43
CA LEU A 258 -18.37 -3.69 -1.65
C LEU A 258 -18.67 -5.01 -2.36
N VAL A 259 -19.60 -5.77 -1.82
CA VAL A 259 -20.03 -7.07 -2.36
C VAL A 259 -21.47 -6.90 -2.82
N GLU A 260 -21.74 -7.08 -4.12
CA GLU A 260 -23.03 -6.85 -4.73
C GLU A 260 -23.43 -8.04 -5.61
N ARG A 261 -24.68 -8.51 -5.44
CA ARG A 261 -25.18 -9.66 -6.22
C ARG A 261 -25.27 -9.28 -7.70
N LEU A 262 -24.69 -10.09 -8.57
CA LEU A 262 -24.84 -9.95 -10.00
C LEU A 262 -26.27 -10.38 -10.39
N VAL A 263 -27.04 -9.46 -10.94
CA VAL A 263 -28.33 -9.80 -11.56
C VAL A 263 -28.00 -10.45 -12.90
N GLU A 264 -28.36 -11.72 -13.08
CA GLU A 264 -28.37 -12.31 -14.42
C GLU A 264 -29.40 -11.51 -15.24
N GLU A 265 -28.94 -10.77 -16.24
CA GLU A 265 -29.81 -10.28 -17.28
C GLU A 265 -30.38 -11.51 -17.99
N ILE A 266 -31.65 -11.82 -17.69
CA ILE A 266 -32.42 -12.77 -18.50
C ILE A 266 -32.57 -12.07 -19.85
N GLU A 267 -31.74 -12.44 -20.83
CA GLU A 267 -32.05 -12.16 -22.23
C GLU A 267 -33.39 -12.89 -22.54
N ASP A 268 -34.49 -12.16 -22.49
CA ASP A 268 -35.73 -12.60 -23.05
C ASP A 268 -35.50 -12.76 -24.57
N ALA A 269 -35.25 -13.99 -24.98
CA ALA A 269 -35.28 -14.37 -26.37
C ALA A 269 -36.75 -14.43 -26.80
N GLU A 270 -37.19 -13.42 -27.53
CA GLU A 270 -38.32 -13.51 -28.45
C GLU A 270 -37.87 -13.77 -29.89
#